data_0244eed55112ded2e02d8dfb40a011f1
#
_entry.id   0244eed55112ded2e02d8dfb40a011f1
#
_cell.length_a   1.000
_cell.length_b   1.000
_cell.length_c   1.000
_cell.angle_alpha   90.00
_cell.angle_beta   90.00
_cell.angle_gamma   90.00
#
_symmetry.space_group_name_H-M   'P 1'
#
loop_
_entity.id
_entity.type
_entity.pdbx_description
1 polymer ?
#
loop_
_entity_poly.entity_id
_entity_poly.type
_entity_poly.pdbx_seq_one_letter_code
_entity_poly.pdbx_strand_id
1 'polypeptide(L)'
;AEGKGDSSRLAENKPTVKAKPASKPKEPGKPKEQVIQLYESNKRIHPKKAEGRFAKLRIAAILVTQFVFYCIPWFNWSGRQAVLFDIPNRHFFIFGLSLGMGDLIYLALLLIICAFGLFWWTTVAGRLWCGYACPQTVYTEIMLWIDHFVEGDRNKRLKLDKESWGLRKIRIKLTKYLLIFAVCAWTGISFVGWFTPIREFVPAVFTMTADGGALFAAAFYGFVTWLFAHQMREQVCKYMCPYARFQSAMFDPDTLVISYDTERGEPRGARKKNVGRDETDLGDCINCTMCVQVC
;
A
#
# COMPACT_ATOMS: atom_id res chain seq x y z
N ALA A 1 -68.38 39.13 -43.70
CA ALA A 1 -69.27 38.64 -42.66
C ALA A 1 -68.41 38.13 -41.51
N GLU A 2 -68.39 38.85 -40.55
CA GLU A 2 -68.13 38.99 -39.17
C GLU A 2 -68.49 37.71 -38.40
N GLY A 3 -67.61 37.23 -37.49
CA GLY A 3 -67.84 36.23 -36.50
C GLY A 3 -66.95 36.51 -35.30
N LYS A 4 -67.43 37.36 -34.39
CA LYS A 4 -66.93 37.55 -33.04
C LYS A 4 -67.01 36.22 -32.28
N GLY A 5 -65.93 35.69 -31.77
CA GLY A 5 -65.85 34.55 -30.92
C GLY A 5 -65.05 34.90 -29.68
N ASP A 6 -65.71 35.05 -28.64
CA ASP A 6 -65.57 35.03 -27.19
C ASP A 6 -64.16 34.54 -26.62
N SER A 7 -63.45 35.54 -26.11
CA SER A 7 -62.11 35.33 -25.44
C SER A 7 -62.20 35.47 -23.92
N SER A 8 -63.09 34.72 -23.25
CA SER A 8 -63.31 34.87 -21.81
C SER A 8 -63.30 33.58 -20.97
N ARG A 9 -62.52 32.54 -21.34
CA ARG A 9 -62.41 31.34 -20.49
C ARG A 9 -61.07 30.67 -20.50
N LEU A 10 -59.98 31.40 -20.23
CA LEU A 10 -58.68 30.78 -19.88
C LEU A 10 -57.88 31.71 -18.95
N ALA A 11 -58.46 32.07 -17.84
CA ALA A 11 -57.76 32.66 -16.72
C ALA A 11 -58.22 31.90 -15.47
N GLU A 12 -57.39 31.03 -14.96
CA GLU A 12 -57.29 30.58 -13.58
C GLU A 12 -56.78 29.14 -13.48
N ASN A 13 -55.50 29.02 -13.37
CA ASN A 13 -54.86 28.10 -12.43
C ASN A 13 -53.32 28.24 -12.48
N LYS A 14 -52.80 29.34 -11.91
CA LYS A 14 -51.38 29.42 -11.54
C LYS A 14 -51.28 29.03 -10.07
N PRO A 15 -50.56 27.95 -9.69
CA PRO A 15 -50.27 27.71 -8.31
C PRO A 15 -49.32 28.79 -7.79
N THR A 16 -49.79 29.57 -6.84
CA THR A 16 -49.04 30.57 -6.09
C THR A 16 -47.93 29.85 -5.31
N VAL A 17 -46.71 29.86 -5.82
CA VAL A 17 -45.50 29.49 -5.11
C VAL A 17 -45.28 30.55 -4.02
N LYS A 18 -45.58 30.20 -2.76
CA LYS A 18 -45.24 31.00 -1.59
C LYS A 18 -43.73 31.18 -1.55
N ALA A 19 -43.22 32.36 -1.85
CA ALA A 19 -41.85 32.76 -1.69
C ALA A 19 -41.43 32.56 -0.22
N LYS A 20 -40.40 31.71 0.04
CA LYS A 20 -39.76 31.62 1.35
C LYS A 20 -39.16 32.98 1.69
N PRO A 21 -39.31 33.45 2.94
CA PRO A 21 -38.72 34.71 3.37
C PRO A 21 -37.19 34.64 3.22
N ALA A 22 -36.64 35.70 2.59
CA ALA A 22 -35.21 35.89 2.39
C ALA A 22 -34.48 35.75 3.74
N SER A 23 -33.54 34.80 3.81
CA SER A 23 -32.66 34.66 4.95
C SER A 23 -31.80 35.92 5.07
N LYS A 24 -31.76 36.48 6.30
CA LYS A 24 -30.90 37.62 6.65
C LYS A 24 -29.47 37.39 6.21
N PRO A 25 -28.73 38.44 5.72
CA PRO A 25 -27.30 38.27 5.43
C PRO A 25 -26.56 37.77 6.65
N LYS A 26 -25.84 36.65 6.49
CA LYS A 26 -24.94 36.15 7.53
C LYS A 26 -23.82 37.17 7.67
N GLU A 27 -23.63 37.70 8.88
CA GLU A 27 -22.44 38.48 9.26
C GLU A 27 -21.18 37.76 8.81
N PRO A 28 -20.14 38.49 8.33
CA PRO A 28 -18.86 37.89 7.99
C PRO A 28 -18.27 37.26 9.25
N GLY A 29 -18.38 35.93 9.36
CA GLY A 29 -17.82 35.16 10.46
C GLY A 29 -16.32 35.39 10.52
N LYS A 30 -15.79 35.62 11.73
CA LYS A 30 -14.33 35.66 12.02
C LYS A 30 -13.65 34.52 11.23
N PRO A 31 -12.46 34.76 10.63
CA PRO A 31 -11.75 33.74 9.90
C PRO A 31 -11.57 32.52 10.83
N LYS A 32 -12.17 31.41 10.47
CA LYS A 32 -11.97 30.16 11.21
C LYS A 32 -10.49 29.84 11.11
N GLU A 33 -9.84 29.86 12.26
CA GLU A 33 -8.47 29.40 12.41
C GLU A 33 -8.36 28.01 11.79
N GLN A 34 -7.71 27.91 10.63
CA GLN A 34 -7.47 26.64 9.97
C GLN A 34 -6.40 25.93 10.77
N VAL A 35 -6.81 25.12 11.73
CA VAL A 35 -5.91 24.19 12.42
C VAL A 35 -5.40 23.21 11.36
N ILE A 36 -4.20 23.48 10.86
CA ILE A 36 -3.49 22.57 9.96
C ILE A 36 -3.12 21.36 10.82
N GLN A 37 -3.87 20.27 10.67
CA GLN A 37 -3.51 19.00 11.28
C GLN A 37 -2.31 18.43 10.52
N LEU A 38 -1.12 18.61 11.08
CA LEU A 38 0.14 18.08 10.52
C LEU A 38 0.16 16.54 10.45
N TYR A 39 -0.62 15.88 11.28
CA TYR A 39 -0.73 14.43 11.32
C TYR A 39 -2.18 13.99 11.19
N GLU A 40 -2.46 13.21 10.16
CA GLU A 40 -3.76 12.57 9.99
C GLU A 40 -3.91 11.44 11.02
N SER A 41 -5.05 11.37 11.71
CA SER A 41 -5.31 10.29 12.67
C SER A 41 -5.19 8.93 11.96
N ASN A 42 -4.43 8.01 12.56
CA ASN A 42 -4.19 6.68 12.00
C ASN A 42 -5.47 5.82 12.03
N LYS A 43 -6.39 6.10 11.10
CA LYS A 43 -7.54 5.22 10.87
C LYS A 43 -7.08 4.05 10.01
N ARG A 44 -7.11 2.84 10.59
CA ARG A 44 -6.75 1.61 9.89
C ARG A 44 -7.64 1.43 8.66
N ILE A 45 -7.04 1.51 7.49
CA ILE A 45 -7.73 1.32 6.21
C ILE A 45 -7.89 -0.19 5.99
N HIS A 46 -9.13 -0.64 5.73
CA HIS A 46 -9.42 -2.01 5.30
C HIS A 46 -9.55 -2.02 3.78
N PRO A 47 -8.50 -2.38 3.04
CA PRO A 47 -8.54 -2.39 1.59
C PRO A 47 -9.50 -3.46 1.07
N LYS A 48 -10.13 -3.16 -0.07
CA LYS A 48 -10.94 -4.10 -0.84
C LYS A 48 -10.02 -4.83 -1.82
N LYS A 49 -10.29 -6.10 -2.08
CA LYS A 49 -9.55 -6.87 -3.08
C LYS A 49 -9.73 -6.24 -4.45
N ALA A 50 -8.63 -5.87 -5.09
CA ALA A 50 -8.61 -5.40 -6.47
C ALA A 50 -8.43 -6.60 -7.42
N GLU A 51 -9.17 -6.59 -8.54
CA GLU A 51 -9.05 -7.61 -9.58
C GLU A 51 -8.77 -6.94 -10.93
N GLY A 52 -7.84 -7.50 -11.72
CA GLY A 52 -7.50 -6.96 -13.04
C GLY A 52 -6.11 -7.38 -13.50
N ARG A 53 -5.70 -6.90 -14.68
CA ARG A 53 -4.38 -7.23 -15.27
C ARG A 53 -3.23 -6.74 -14.39
N PHE A 54 -3.30 -5.52 -13.89
CA PHE A 54 -2.27 -4.93 -13.02
C PHE A 54 -2.18 -5.61 -11.66
N ALA A 55 -3.31 -6.07 -11.10
CA ALA A 55 -3.31 -6.88 -9.87
C ALA A 55 -2.60 -8.22 -10.08
N LYS A 56 -2.82 -8.89 -11.22
CA LYS A 56 -2.11 -10.13 -11.55
C LYS A 56 -0.61 -9.92 -11.73
N LEU A 57 -0.20 -8.83 -12.41
CA LEU A 57 1.22 -8.47 -12.54
C LEU A 57 1.87 -8.18 -11.19
N ARG A 58 1.17 -7.49 -10.30
CA ARG A 58 1.63 -7.25 -8.93
C ARG A 58 1.83 -8.55 -8.16
N ILE A 59 0.87 -9.47 -8.21
CA ILE A 59 1.00 -10.79 -7.57
C ILE A 59 2.21 -11.54 -8.16
N ALA A 60 2.37 -11.55 -9.47
CA ALA A 60 3.52 -12.19 -10.12
C ALA A 60 4.86 -11.56 -9.66
N ALA A 61 4.96 -10.24 -9.61
CA ALA A 61 6.15 -9.54 -9.11
C ALA A 61 6.45 -9.89 -7.65
N ILE A 62 5.42 -9.95 -6.79
CA ILE A 62 5.56 -10.38 -5.39
C ILE A 62 6.07 -11.81 -5.31
N LEU A 63 5.51 -12.73 -6.08
CA LEU A 63 5.96 -14.13 -6.07
C LEU A 63 7.41 -14.27 -6.55
N VAL A 64 7.80 -13.55 -7.59
CA VAL A 64 9.18 -13.57 -8.11
C VAL A 64 10.16 -13.00 -7.07
N THR A 65 9.85 -11.85 -6.47
CA THR A 65 10.73 -11.23 -5.47
C THR A 65 10.84 -12.10 -4.21
N GLN A 66 9.75 -12.74 -3.78
CA GLN A 66 9.77 -13.65 -2.63
C GLN A 66 10.51 -14.96 -2.96
N PHE A 67 10.34 -15.50 -4.16
CA PHE A 67 11.11 -16.65 -4.61
C PHE A 67 12.61 -16.36 -4.58
N VAL A 68 13.04 -15.23 -5.13
CA VAL A 68 14.44 -14.79 -5.09
C VAL A 68 14.92 -14.69 -3.64
N PHE A 69 14.16 -14.03 -2.77
CA PHE A 69 14.56 -13.79 -1.39
C PHE A 69 14.65 -15.06 -0.54
N TYR A 70 13.66 -15.95 -0.63
CA TYR A 70 13.59 -17.15 0.20
C TYR A 70 14.31 -18.36 -0.38
N CYS A 71 14.37 -18.51 -1.70
CA CYS A 71 14.90 -19.72 -2.31
C CYS A 71 16.37 -19.64 -2.69
N ILE A 72 16.87 -18.47 -3.11
CA ILE A 72 18.29 -18.37 -3.55
C ILE A 72 19.28 -18.82 -2.46
N PRO A 73 19.14 -18.48 -1.18
CA PRO A 73 20.07 -18.95 -0.16
C PRO A 73 20.16 -20.48 -0.02
N TRP A 74 19.13 -21.21 -0.44
CA TRP A 74 19.10 -22.68 -0.38
C TRP A 74 19.85 -23.37 -1.52
N PHE A 75 20.13 -22.64 -2.61
CA PHE A 75 20.89 -23.22 -3.71
C PHE A 75 22.37 -23.34 -3.38
N ASN A 76 22.94 -24.49 -3.72
CA ASN A 76 24.38 -24.71 -3.59
C ASN A 76 25.05 -24.67 -4.97
N TRP A 77 26.21 -24.06 -5.02
CA TRP A 77 27.08 -23.97 -6.20
C TRP A 77 28.49 -24.38 -5.81
N SER A 78 29.07 -25.39 -6.47
CA SER A 78 30.44 -25.86 -6.22
C SER A 78 30.71 -26.17 -4.72
N GLY A 79 29.77 -26.84 -4.03
CA GLY A 79 29.95 -27.27 -2.63
C GLY A 79 29.69 -26.22 -1.55
N ARG A 80 29.34 -24.99 -1.95
CA ARG A 80 28.97 -23.89 -1.04
C ARG A 80 27.63 -23.25 -1.42
N GLN A 81 27.08 -22.42 -0.55
CA GLN A 81 25.90 -21.62 -0.86
C GLN A 81 26.14 -20.73 -2.07
N ALA A 82 25.18 -20.72 -3.02
CA ALA A 82 25.33 -20.03 -4.30
C ALA A 82 25.48 -18.51 -4.15
N VAL A 83 24.77 -17.92 -3.19
CA VAL A 83 24.91 -16.51 -2.81
C VAL A 83 25.10 -16.43 -1.31
N LEU A 84 26.24 -15.92 -0.87
CA LEU A 84 26.59 -15.76 0.53
C LEU A 84 27.41 -14.48 0.72
N PHE A 85 26.96 -13.61 1.60
CA PHE A 85 27.68 -12.42 2.03
C PHE A 85 28.41 -12.68 3.33
N ASP A 86 29.59 -13.29 3.26
CA ASP A 86 30.40 -13.63 4.43
C ASP A 86 31.08 -12.37 4.99
N ILE A 87 30.41 -11.69 5.92
CA ILE A 87 30.91 -10.47 6.54
C ILE A 87 32.14 -10.72 7.41
N PRO A 88 32.20 -11.77 8.28
CA PRO A 88 33.36 -12.06 9.10
C PRO A 88 34.66 -12.23 8.28
N ASN A 89 34.57 -12.98 7.19
CA ASN A 89 35.73 -13.23 6.31
C ASN A 89 35.88 -12.18 5.21
N ARG A 90 34.93 -11.22 5.09
CA ARG A 90 34.94 -10.15 4.09
C ARG A 90 34.95 -10.66 2.66
N HIS A 91 34.27 -11.75 2.39
CA HIS A 91 34.09 -12.35 1.08
C HIS A 91 32.62 -12.34 0.67
N PHE A 92 32.37 -11.94 -0.57
CA PHE A 92 31.04 -11.98 -1.17
C PHE A 92 31.04 -13.02 -2.27
N PHE A 93 30.23 -14.05 -2.08
CA PHE A 93 30.09 -15.13 -3.04
C PHE A 93 28.78 -14.95 -3.81
N ILE A 94 28.90 -14.86 -5.13
CA ILE A 94 27.76 -14.77 -6.03
C ILE A 94 27.97 -15.83 -7.13
N PHE A 95 27.30 -16.98 -6.99
CA PHE A 95 27.50 -18.16 -7.84
C PHE A 95 28.98 -18.59 -7.89
N GLY A 96 29.60 -18.54 -9.07
CA GLY A 96 31.01 -18.86 -9.28
C GLY A 96 31.97 -17.72 -8.96
N LEU A 97 31.48 -16.51 -8.71
CA LEU A 97 32.29 -15.32 -8.45
C LEU A 97 32.55 -15.17 -6.95
N SER A 98 33.82 -14.96 -6.57
CA SER A 98 34.22 -14.61 -5.20
C SER A 98 34.83 -13.22 -5.22
N LEU A 99 34.15 -12.26 -4.62
CA LEU A 99 34.60 -10.88 -4.49
C LEU A 99 35.22 -10.68 -3.13
N GLY A 100 36.45 -10.15 -3.10
CA GLY A 100 37.15 -9.77 -1.88
C GLY A 100 37.12 -8.27 -1.62
N MET A 101 37.89 -7.84 -0.59
CA MET A 101 37.96 -6.41 -0.24
C MET A 101 38.49 -5.52 -1.36
N GLY A 102 39.36 -6.04 -2.25
CA GLY A 102 39.86 -5.31 -3.39
C GLY A 102 38.82 -4.98 -4.46
N ASP A 103 37.76 -5.79 -4.49
CA ASP A 103 36.70 -5.69 -5.51
C ASP A 103 35.54 -4.80 -5.09
N LEU A 104 35.65 -4.12 -3.92
CA LEU A 104 34.62 -3.27 -3.36
C LEU A 104 34.21 -2.14 -4.32
N ILE A 105 35.13 -1.73 -5.20
CA ILE A 105 34.90 -0.71 -6.23
C ILE A 105 33.80 -1.15 -7.21
N TYR A 106 33.76 -2.43 -7.58
CA TYR A 106 32.72 -2.97 -8.48
C TYR A 106 31.36 -2.98 -7.82
N LEU A 107 31.30 -3.27 -6.50
CA LEU A 107 30.07 -3.17 -5.73
C LEU A 107 29.57 -1.72 -5.68
N ALA A 108 30.46 -0.77 -5.40
CA ALA A 108 30.10 0.65 -5.37
C ALA A 108 29.57 1.12 -6.73
N LEU A 109 30.25 0.75 -7.83
CA LEU A 109 29.81 1.07 -9.19
C LEU A 109 28.42 0.48 -9.48
N LEU A 110 28.20 -0.78 -9.11
CA LEU A 110 26.89 -1.45 -9.27
C LEU A 110 25.79 -0.70 -8.51
N LEU A 111 26.03 -0.31 -7.25
CA LEU A 111 25.07 0.43 -6.45
C LEU A 111 24.73 1.80 -7.06
N ILE A 112 25.73 2.50 -7.60
CA ILE A 112 25.54 3.78 -8.30
C ILE A 112 24.67 3.57 -9.56
N ILE A 113 24.97 2.56 -10.38
CA ILE A 113 24.16 2.22 -11.56
C ILE A 113 22.71 1.90 -11.17
N CYS A 114 22.52 1.11 -10.11
CA CYS A 114 21.18 0.78 -9.61
C CYS A 114 20.43 2.01 -9.12
N ALA A 115 21.12 2.95 -8.45
CA ALA A 115 20.50 4.20 -7.98
C ALA A 115 20.05 5.08 -9.15
N PHE A 116 20.91 5.29 -10.15
CA PHE A 116 20.53 6.03 -11.36
C PHE A 116 19.44 5.32 -12.15
N GLY A 117 19.48 4.00 -12.25
CA GLY A 117 18.44 3.19 -12.87
C GLY A 117 17.10 3.36 -12.18
N LEU A 118 17.08 3.41 -10.84
CA LEU A 118 15.87 3.65 -10.06
C LEU A 118 15.30 5.05 -10.32
N PHE A 119 16.15 6.08 -10.39
CA PHE A 119 15.73 7.44 -10.69
C PHE A 119 15.18 7.57 -12.11
N TRP A 120 15.88 7.03 -13.09
CA TRP A 120 15.40 6.98 -14.47
C TRP A 120 14.05 6.27 -14.59
N TRP A 121 13.89 5.14 -13.90
CA TRP A 121 12.63 4.40 -13.88
C TRP A 121 11.48 5.21 -13.27
N THR A 122 11.79 6.03 -12.26
CA THR A 122 10.81 6.89 -11.60
C THR A 122 10.32 8.03 -12.48
N THR A 123 11.20 8.64 -13.27
CA THR A 123 10.80 9.70 -14.20
C THR A 123 9.90 9.19 -15.32
N VAL A 124 10.12 7.97 -15.81
CA VAL A 124 9.29 7.38 -16.88
C VAL A 124 7.97 6.82 -16.36
N ALA A 125 8.00 6.02 -15.32
CA ALA A 125 6.88 5.20 -14.87
C ALA A 125 6.39 5.54 -13.46
N GLY A 126 6.78 6.67 -12.90
CA GLY A 126 6.30 7.16 -11.62
C GLY A 126 6.51 6.17 -10.48
N ARG A 127 5.40 5.67 -9.91
CA ARG A 127 5.42 4.79 -8.73
C ARG A 127 5.52 3.30 -9.02
N LEU A 128 6.06 2.89 -10.17
CA LEU A 128 6.11 1.48 -10.55
C LEU A 128 6.94 0.64 -9.56
N TRP A 129 8.14 1.10 -9.19
CA TRP A 129 8.95 0.42 -8.18
C TRP A 129 8.22 0.25 -6.85
N CYS A 130 7.61 1.32 -6.35
CA CYS A 130 6.84 1.29 -5.10
C CYS A 130 5.65 0.33 -5.16
N GLY A 131 5.04 0.16 -6.32
CA GLY A 131 3.86 -0.70 -6.50
C GLY A 131 4.16 -2.18 -6.66
N TYR A 132 5.34 -2.55 -7.19
CA TYR A 132 5.62 -3.92 -7.64
C TYR A 132 6.81 -4.59 -6.97
N ALA A 133 7.86 -3.85 -6.62
CA ALA A 133 9.12 -4.44 -6.15
C ALA A 133 9.57 -3.94 -4.78
N CYS A 134 9.01 -2.85 -4.27
CA CYS A 134 9.39 -2.31 -2.97
C CYS A 134 9.09 -3.31 -1.84
N PRO A 135 10.09 -3.66 -0.99
CA PRO A 135 9.89 -4.62 0.11
C PRO A 135 8.72 -4.25 1.03
N GLN A 136 8.54 -2.96 1.34
CA GLN A 136 7.43 -2.51 2.19
C GLN A 136 6.07 -2.87 1.57
N THR A 137 5.90 -2.68 0.27
CA THR A 137 4.66 -3.02 -0.45
C THR A 137 4.46 -4.52 -0.52
N VAL A 138 5.52 -5.28 -0.80
CA VAL A 138 5.48 -6.74 -0.91
C VAL A 138 5.05 -7.36 0.40
N TYR A 139 5.69 -7.02 1.52
CA TYR A 139 5.33 -7.56 2.84
C TYR A 139 3.97 -7.07 3.32
N THR A 140 3.60 -5.82 3.06
CA THR A 140 2.25 -5.32 3.39
C THR A 140 1.17 -6.10 2.66
N GLU A 141 1.39 -6.44 1.39
CA GLU A 141 0.45 -7.24 0.61
C GLU A 141 0.33 -8.67 1.15
N ILE A 142 1.44 -9.30 1.55
CA ILE A 142 1.43 -10.63 2.20
C ILE A 142 0.61 -10.57 3.50
N MET A 143 0.78 -9.53 4.32
CA MET A 143 -0.02 -9.35 5.53
C MET A 143 -1.51 -9.16 5.21
N LEU A 144 -1.84 -8.47 4.12
CA LEU A 144 -3.22 -8.31 3.66
C LEU A 144 -3.81 -9.64 3.14
N TRP A 145 -3.02 -10.49 2.51
CA TRP A 145 -3.47 -11.83 2.13
C TRP A 145 -3.78 -12.70 3.34
N ILE A 146 -2.95 -12.65 4.39
CA ILE A 146 -3.24 -13.33 5.66
C ILE A 146 -4.51 -12.77 6.29
N ASP A 147 -4.66 -11.45 6.34
CA ASP A 147 -5.88 -10.78 6.83
C ASP A 147 -7.12 -11.27 6.08
N HIS A 148 -7.03 -11.37 4.75
CA HIS A 148 -8.14 -11.82 3.91
C HIS A 148 -8.45 -13.31 4.09
N PHE A 149 -7.41 -14.13 4.22
CA PHE A 149 -7.55 -15.58 4.41
C PHE A 149 -8.21 -15.93 5.74
N VAL A 150 -7.80 -15.25 6.83
CA VAL A 150 -8.27 -15.58 8.19
C VAL A 150 -9.55 -14.86 8.56
N GLU A 151 -9.63 -13.54 8.30
CA GLU A 151 -10.77 -12.70 8.68
C GLU A 151 -11.80 -12.56 7.55
N GLY A 152 -11.42 -12.90 6.31
CA GLY A 152 -12.26 -12.81 5.12
C GLY A 152 -12.35 -11.40 4.54
N ASP A 153 -13.40 -11.16 3.74
CA ASP A 153 -13.61 -9.91 3.04
C ASP A 153 -13.76 -8.69 3.96
N ARG A 154 -13.52 -7.50 3.39
CA ARG A 154 -13.62 -6.22 4.09
C ARG A 154 -14.85 -6.08 4.97
N ASN A 155 -16.04 -6.47 4.47
CA ASN A 155 -17.29 -6.34 5.23
C ASN A 155 -17.34 -7.29 6.43
N LYS A 156 -16.76 -8.49 6.32
CA LYS A 156 -16.65 -9.45 7.41
C LYS A 156 -15.66 -8.93 8.47
N ARG A 157 -14.53 -8.34 8.06
CA ARG A 157 -13.56 -7.71 8.96
C ARG A 157 -14.18 -6.57 9.77
N LEU A 158 -14.91 -5.67 9.10
CA LEU A 158 -15.59 -4.56 9.78
C LEU A 158 -16.66 -5.03 10.79
N LYS A 159 -17.37 -6.13 10.48
CA LYS A 159 -18.32 -6.74 11.43
C LYS A 159 -17.59 -7.37 12.60
N LEU A 160 -16.51 -8.14 12.34
CA LEU A 160 -15.69 -8.77 13.38
C LEU A 160 -15.07 -7.75 14.34
N ASP A 161 -14.61 -6.60 13.83
CA ASP A 161 -14.01 -5.56 14.66
C ASP A 161 -15.04 -4.90 15.59
N LYS A 162 -16.31 -4.77 15.14
CA LYS A 162 -17.44 -4.23 15.93
C LYS A 162 -18.04 -5.26 16.90
N GLU A 163 -17.82 -6.57 16.68
CA GLU A 163 -18.33 -7.64 17.53
C GLU A 163 -17.66 -7.60 18.91
N SER A 164 -18.42 -7.94 19.96
CA SER A 164 -17.88 -8.07 21.31
C SER A 164 -16.82 -9.18 21.40
N TRP A 165 -15.96 -9.11 22.42
CA TRP A 165 -14.94 -10.13 22.65
C TRP A 165 -15.59 -11.47 23.03
N GLY A 166 -15.55 -12.45 22.12
CA GLY A 166 -16.02 -13.81 22.31
C GLY A 166 -14.98 -14.82 21.86
N LEU A 167 -15.15 -16.10 22.22
CA LEU A 167 -14.22 -17.19 21.88
C LEU A 167 -13.96 -17.27 20.36
N ARG A 168 -14.97 -17.04 19.53
CA ARG A 168 -14.84 -17.00 18.08
C ARG A 168 -13.87 -15.90 17.62
N LYS A 169 -14.05 -14.68 18.13
CA LYS A 169 -13.18 -13.53 17.78
C LYS A 169 -11.75 -13.78 18.23
N ILE A 170 -11.56 -14.32 19.44
CA ILE A 170 -10.24 -14.65 19.99
C ILE A 170 -9.55 -15.67 19.10
N ARG A 171 -10.21 -16.78 18.72
CA ARG A 171 -9.63 -17.81 17.84
C ARG A 171 -9.19 -17.21 16.51
N ILE A 172 -10.03 -16.42 15.84
CA ILE A 172 -9.71 -15.79 14.54
C ILE A 172 -8.52 -14.85 14.69
N LYS A 173 -8.51 -13.98 15.69
CA LYS A 173 -7.40 -13.05 15.93
C LYS A 173 -6.11 -13.78 16.29
N LEU A 174 -6.18 -14.81 17.13
CA LEU A 174 -5.02 -15.62 17.50
C LEU A 174 -4.41 -16.32 16.28
N THR A 175 -5.22 -16.99 15.46
CA THR A 175 -4.76 -17.64 14.22
C THR A 175 -4.08 -16.62 13.29
N LYS A 176 -4.68 -15.45 13.13
CA LYS A 176 -4.08 -14.36 12.34
C LYS A 176 -2.71 -13.97 12.85
N TYR A 177 -2.60 -13.65 14.14
CA TYR A 177 -1.31 -13.22 14.72
C TYR A 177 -0.26 -14.32 14.70
N LEU A 178 -0.64 -15.58 14.88
CA LEU A 178 0.28 -16.71 14.76
C LEU A 178 0.84 -16.83 13.34
N LEU A 179 0.00 -16.71 12.32
CA LEU A 179 0.46 -16.74 10.92
C LEU A 179 1.38 -15.56 10.61
N ILE A 180 1.02 -14.35 11.04
CA ILE A 180 1.85 -13.16 10.86
C ILE A 180 3.20 -13.35 11.54
N PHE A 181 3.20 -13.83 12.78
CA PHE A 181 4.44 -14.12 13.52
C PHE A 181 5.30 -15.16 12.80
N ALA A 182 4.70 -16.25 12.33
CA ALA A 182 5.42 -17.28 11.59
C ALA A 182 6.10 -16.74 10.32
N VAL A 183 5.39 -15.91 9.54
CA VAL A 183 5.94 -15.27 8.33
C VAL A 183 7.06 -14.30 8.70
N CYS A 184 6.89 -13.48 9.73
CA CYS A 184 7.92 -12.53 10.16
C CYS A 184 9.16 -13.23 10.71
N ALA A 185 9.00 -14.29 11.51
CA ALA A 185 10.11 -15.10 12.03
C ALA A 185 10.87 -15.77 10.88
N TRP A 186 10.15 -16.39 9.94
CA TRP A 186 10.75 -17.00 8.76
C TRP A 186 11.51 -15.99 7.91
N THR A 187 10.96 -14.78 7.75
CA THR A 187 11.64 -13.68 7.05
C THR A 187 12.94 -13.28 7.72
N GLY A 188 12.93 -13.17 9.05
CA GLY A 188 14.15 -12.89 9.82
C GLY A 188 15.22 -13.96 9.69
N ILE A 189 14.84 -15.24 9.79
CA ILE A 189 15.74 -16.39 9.60
C ILE A 189 16.30 -16.37 8.16
N SER A 190 15.46 -16.17 7.16
CA SER A 190 15.87 -16.13 5.76
C SER A 190 16.80 -14.95 5.46
N PHE A 191 16.58 -13.81 6.10
CA PHE A 191 17.48 -12.66 5.96
C PHE A 191 18.89 -12.98 6.48
N VAL A 192 19.00 -13.58 7.66
CA VAL A 192 20.31 -14.01 8.20
C VAL A 192 20.94 -15.08 7.32
N GLY A 193 20.14 -15.92 6.66
CA GLY A 193 20.60 -16.92 5.70
C GLY A 193 21.31 -16.36 4.45
N TRP A 194 21.27 -15.05 4.19
CA TRP A 194 22.11 -14.41 3.17
C TRP A 194 23.54 -14.14 3.65
N PHE A 195 23.76 -14.10 4.97
CA PHE A 195 25.03 -13.77 5.62
C PHE A 195 25.70 -14.98 6.28
N THR A 196 24.92 -16.01 6.60
CA THR A 196 25.39 -17.25 7.19
C THR A 196 24.84 -18.43 6.39
N PRO A 197 25.55 -19.58 6.32
CA PRO A 197 25.05 -20.75 5.61
C PRO A 197 23.70 -21.20 6.14
N ILE A 198 22.63 -21.01 5.35
CA ILE A 198 21.24 -21.20 5.79
C ILE A 198 20.97 -22.65 6.23
N ARG A 199 21.63 -23.62 5.57
CA ARG A 199 21.45 -25.05 5.87
C ARG A 199 21.99 -25.45 7.22
N GLU A 200 22.96 -24.73 7.77
CA GLU A 200 23.52 -24.91 9.11
C GLU A 200 22.75 -24.04 10.11
N PHE A 201 22.40 -22.82 9.71
CA PHE A 201 21.73 -21.88 10.59
C PHE A 201 20.31 -22.31 10.96
N VAL A 202 19.51 -22.80 10.01
CA VAL A 202 18.12 -23.20 10.30
C VAL A 202 18.04 -24.33 11.34
N PRO A 203 18.76 -25.47 11.23
CA PRO A 203 18.78 -26.46 12.29
C PRO A 203 19.29 -25.91 13.62
N ALA A 204 20.33 -25.07 13.61
CA ALA A 204 20.89 -24.46 14.80
C ALA A 204 19.90 -23.58 15.56
N VAL A 205 19.01 -22.87 14.83
CA VAL A 205 17.91 -22.08 15.44
C VAL A 205 16.94 -23.02 16.18
N PHE A 206 16.54 -24.14 15.57
CA PHE A 206 15.62 -25.10 16.22
C PHE A 206 16.22 -25.85 17.38
N THR A 207 17.54 -26.12 17.35
CA THR A 207 18.27 -26.81 18.46
C THR A 207 18.78 -25.82 19.51
N MET A 208 18.52 -24.53 19.37
CA MET A 208 19.01 -23.47 20.25
C MET A 208 20.54 -23.39 20.36
N THR A 209 21.24 -23.84 19.32
CA THR A 209 22.72 -23.84 19.26
C THR A 209 23.25 -22.74 18.34
N ALA A 210 22.35 -21.91 17.74
CA ALA A 210 22.74 -20.83 16.88
C ALA A 210 23.50 -19.73 17.63
N ASP A 211 24.44 -19.08 16.93
CA ASP A 211 25.15 -17.93 17.48
C ASP A 211 24.18 -16.85 17.94
N GLY A 212 24.43 -16.31 19.14
CA GLY A 212 23.54 -15.32 19.75
C GLY A 212 23.39 -14.05 18.92
N GLY A 213 24.44 -13.61 18.21
CA GLY A 213 24.41 -12.46 17.32
C GLY A 213 23.50 -12.69 16.10
N ALA A 214 23.61 -13.88 15.49
CA ALA A 214 22.78 -14.26 14.35
C ALA A 214 21.30 -14.41 14.76
N LEU A 215 21.03 -14.99 15.92
CA LEU A 215 19.68 -15.13 16.47
C LEU A 215 19.06 -13.77 16.78
N PHE A 216 19.84 -12.87 17.41
CA PHE A 216 19.40 -11.49 17.65
C PHE A 216 19.07 -10.76 16.33
N ALA A 217 19.94 -10.88 15.32
CA ALA A 217 19.70 -10.27 14.01
C ALA A 217 18.42 -10.81 13.35
N ALA A 218 18.17 -12.13 13.42
CA ALA A 218 16.96 -12.74 12.88
C ALA A 218 15.69 -12.25 13.60
N ALA A 219 15.74 -12.21 14.93
CA ALA A 219 14.62 -11.71 15.75
C ALA A 219 14.37 -10.22 15.50
N PHE A 220 15.41 -9.41 15.43
CA PHE A 220 15.32 -7.98 15.17
C PHE A 220 14.72 -7.70 13.78
N TYR A 221 15.21 -8.36 12.73
CA TYR A 221 14.69 -8.18 11.39
C TYR A 221 13.23 -8.66 11.27
N GLY A 222 12.90 -9.78 11.88
CA GLY A 222 11.51 -10.27 11.96
C GLY A 222 10.59 -9.29 12.69
N PHE A 223 11.04 -8.70 13.80
CA PHE A 223 10.30 -7.68 14.54
C PHE A 223 10.09 -6.40 13.70
N VAL A 224 11.13 -5.91 13.03
CA VAL A 224 11.05 -4.74 12.14
C VAL A 224 10.09 -5.00 10.98
N THR A 225 10.13 -6.21 10.41
CA THR A 225 9.18 -6.61 9.35
C THR A 225 7.73 -6.58 9.86
N TRP A 226 7.48 -7.13 11.05
CA TRP A 226 6.16 -7.06 11.68
C TRP A 226 5.72 -5.61 11.93
N LEU A 227 6.60 -4.80 12.49
CA LEU A 227 6.30 -3.39 12.81
C LEU A 227 5.94 -2.61 11.55
N PHE A 228 6.74 -2.69 10.51
CA PHE A 228 6.56 -1.90 9.29
C PHE A 228 5.45 -2.44 8.39
N ALA A 229 5.40 -3.74 8.16
CA ALA A 229 4.44 -4.32 7.22
C ALA A 229 3.04 -4.54 7.82
N HIS A 230 2.95 -4.84 9.12
CA HIS A 230 1.65 -5.11 9.75
C HIS A 230 1.10 -3.91 10.52
N GLN A 231 1.93 -3.23 11.32
CA GLN A 231 1.46 -2.17 12.22
C GLN A 231 1.44 -0.81 11.54
N MET A 232 2.53 -0.41 10.91
CA MET A 232 2.66 0.93 10.32
C MET A 232 2.17 1.01 8.87
N ARG A 233 2.32 -0.06 8.09
CA ARG A 233 1.85 -0.14 6.70
C ARG A 233 2.18 1.12 5.89
N GLU A 234 1.13 1.83 5.42
CA GLU A 234 1.24 3.05 4.62
C GLU A 234 1.90 4.23 5.36
N GLN A 235 1.97 4.20 6.69
CA GLN A 235 2.62 5.26 7.47
C GLN A 235 4.13 5.32 7.19
N VAL A 236 4.75 4.16 6.93
CA VAL A 236 6.17 4.08 6.55
C VAL A 236 6.41 4.89 5.27
N CYS A 237 5.55 4.73 4.26
CA CYS A 237 5.67 5.44 3.00
C CYS A 237 5.38 6.94 3.14
N LYS A 238 4.41 7.32 4.00
CA LYS A 238 4.01 8.72 4.20
C LYS A 238 5.05 9.53 4.99
N TYR A 239 5.64 8.96 6.04
CA TYR A 239 6.42 9.72 7.01
C TYR A 239 7.89 9.32 7.10
N MET A 240 8.24 8.05 6.87
CA MET A 240 9.59 7.54 7.09
C MET A 240 10.41 7.37 5.81
N CYS A 241 9.77 7.06 4.68
CA CYS A 241 10.49 6.75 3.45
C CYS A 241 11.01 8.03 2.76
N PRO A 242 12.32 8.27 2.72
CA PRO A 242 12.88 9.44 2.06
C PRO A 242 12.63 9.39 0.55
N TYR A 243 12.70 8.20 -0.06
CA TYR A 243 12.47 8.01 -1.48
C TYR A 243 11.07 8.48 -1.93
N ALA A 244 10.04 8.24 -1.13
CA ALA A 244 8.68 8.68 -1.45
C ALA A 244 8.56 10.22 -1.55
N ARG A 245 9.39 10.96 -0.82
CA ARG A 245 9.47 12.42 -0.90
C ARG A 245 10.26 12.90 -2.11
N PHE A 246 11.42 12.30 -2.37
CA PHE A 246 12.21 12.61 -3.57
C PHE A 246 11.47 12.27 -4.85
N GLN A 247 10.70 11.20 -4.85
CA GLN A 247 9.92 10.77 -6.00
C GLN A 247 8.95 11.86 -6.50
N SER A 248 8.30 12.59 -5.61
CA SER A 248 7.37 13.65 -6.01
C SER A 248 8.05 14.83 -6.71
N ALA A 249 9.34 15.05 -6.43
CA ALA A 249 10.15 16.10 -7.09
C ALA A 249 10.70 15.67 -8.48
N MET A 250 10.65 14.38 -8.78
CA MET A 250 11.13 13.81 -10.05
C MET A 250 10.05 13.66 -11.10
N PHE A 251 8.78 13.91 -10.74
CA PHE A 251 7.68 13.80 -11.68
C PHE A 251 7.70 14.95 -12.66
N ASP A 252 7.57 14.59 -13.93
CA ASP A 252 7.45 15.47 -15.08
C ASP A 252 5.99 15.42 -15.60
N PRO A 253 5.50 16.40 -16.38
CA PRO A 253 4.20 16.34 -17.03
C PRO A 253 3.94 15.05 -17.81
N ASP A 254 4.99 14.45 -18.37
CA ASP A 254 4.91 13.22 -19.16
C ASP A 254 5.03 11.94 -18.32
N THR A 255 5.27 12.05 -17.02
CA THR A 255 5.37 10.88 -16.13
C THR A 255 4.03 10.20 -15.97
N LEU A 256 3.99 8.87 -16.15
CA LEU A 256 2.78 8.08 -15.96
C LEU A 256 2.40 8.01 -14.47
N VAL A 257 1.42 8.80 -14.07
CA VAL A 257 0.89 8.82 -12.69
C VAL A 257 -0.62 8.68 -12.67
N ILE A 258 -1.15 8.09 -11.58
CA ILE A 258 -2.58 8.06 -11.32
C ILE A 258 -2.91 9.27 -10.44
N SER A 259 -3.66 10.22 -10.98
CA SER A 259 -4.09 11.42 -10.28
C SER A 259 -5.62 11.54 -10.26
N TYR A 260 -6.13 12.35 -9.34
CA TYR A 260 -7.54 12.69 -9.29
C TYR A 260 -7.79 13.92 -10.17
N ASP A 261 -8.67 13.78 -11.13
CA ASP A 261 -9.11 14.86 -11.99
C ASP A 261 -10.16 15.69 -11.24
N THR A 262 -9.78 16.89 -10.83
CA THR A 262 -10.65 17.82 -10.08
C THR A 262 -11.75 18.44 -10.94
N GLU A 263 -11.48 18.71 -12.20
CA GLU A 263 -12.46 19.30 -13.13
C GLU A 263 -13.60 18.33 -13.43
N ARG A 264 -13.26 17.05 -13.54
CA ARG A 264 -14.23 15.98 -13.73
C ARG A 264 -14.95 15.59 -12.46
N GLY A 265 -14.26 15.58 -11.32
CA GLY A 265 -14.74 14.98 -10.08
C GLY A 265 -15.47 15.91 -9.12
N GLU A 266 -15.25 17.22 -9.20
CA GLU A 266 -15.87 18.21 -8.31
C GLU A 266 -17.07 18.90 -8.98
N PRO A 267 -18.06 19.37 -8.21
CA PRO A 267 -18.26 19.16 -6.77
C PRO A 267 -18.74 17.73 -6.45
N ARG A 268 -18.16 17.13 -5.40
CA ARG A 268 -18.48 15.76 -4.99
C ARG A 268 -19.85 15.67 -4.34
N GLY A 269 -20.61 14.66 -4.71
CA GLY A 269 -21.92 14.43 -4.09
C GLY A 269 -22.49 13.05 -4.35
N ALA A 270 -23.40 12.60 -3.47
CA ALA A 270 -24.12 11.36 -3.69
C ALA A 270 -25.20 11.57 -4.76
N ARG A 271 -25.12 10.81 -5.86
CA ARG A 271 -26.06 10.86 -6.98
C ARG A 271 -26.89 9.57 -7.02
N LYS A 272 -28.17 9.68 -7.32
CA LYS A 272 -29.04 8.53 -7.57
C LYS A 272 -28.60 7.82 -8.83
N LYS A 273 -28.70 6.48 -8.87
CA LYS A 273 -28.17 5.63 -9.94
C LYS A 273 -28.69 5.97 -11.35
N ASN A 274 -29.88 6.55 -11.45
CA ASN A 274 -30.57 6.82 -12.73
C ASN A 274 -30.56 8.30 -13.15
N VAL A 275 -29.80 9.16 -12.46
CA VAL A 275 -29.72 10.60 -12.77
C VAL A 275 -28.42 10.86 -13.52
N GLY A 276 -28.50 11.46 -14.72
CA GLY A 276 -27.34 11.81 -15.55
C GLY A 276 -26.49 12.93 -14.94
N ARG A 277 -25.30 13.15 -15.51
CA ARG A 277 -24.41 14.26 -15.13
C ARG A 277 -25.06 15.62 -15.42
N ASP A 278 -25.72 15.69 -16.56
CA ASP A 278 -26.30 16.95 -17.08
C ASP A 278 -27.54 17.42 -16.32
N GLU A 279 -28.09 16.53 -15.47
CA GLU A 279 -29.30 16.84 -14.65
C GLU A 279 -28.92 17.34 -13.23
N THR A 280 -27.62 17.32 -12.88
CA THR A 280 -27.16 17.77 -11.58
C THR A 280 -25.87 18.56 -11.72
N ASP A 281 -25.71 19.64 -10.97
CA ASP A 281 -24.45 20.41 -10.88
C ASP A 281 -23.36 19.64 -10.10
N LEU A 282 -23.39 18.30 -10.12
CA LEU A 282 -22.43 17.43 -9.41
C LEU A 282 -21.46 16.78 -10.38
N GLY A 283 -20.19 16.74 -9.99
CA GLY A 283 -19.16 16.03 -10.72
C GLY A 283 -19.33 14.51 -10.66
N ASP A 284 -18.42 13.78 -11.30
CA ASP A 284 -18.49 12.31 -11.40
C ASP A 284 -18.13 11.59 -10.07
N CYS A 285 -17.55 12.29 -9.11
CA CYS A 285 -17.14 11.70 -7.83
C CYS A 285 -18.33 11.61 -6.85
N ILE A 286 -18.85 10.41 -6.66
CA ILE A 286 -19.94 10.12 -5.71
C ILE A 286 -19.45 9.94 -4.26
N ASN A 287 -18.21 10.25 -3.98
CA ASN A 287 -17.56 10.14 -2.66
C ASN A 287 -17.63 8.72 -2.03
N CYS A 288 -17.58 7.68 -2.86
CA CYS A 288 -17.65 6.28 -2.41
C CYS A 288 -16.36 5.75 -1.77
N THR A 289 -15.25 6.51 -1.82
CA THR A 289 -13.93 6.15 -1.30
C THR A 289 -13.33 4.85 -1.87
N MET A 290 -13.88 4.32 -2.95
CA MET A 290 -13.45 3.04 -3.53
C MET A 290 -12.02 3.11 -4.07
N CYS A 291 -11.63 4.23 -4.70
CA CYS A 291 -10.27 4.49 -5.17
C CYS A 291 -9.23 4.39 -4.03
N VAL A 292 -9.55 4.97 -2.85
CA VAL A 292 -8.69 4.90 -1.66
C VAL A 292 -8.62 3.48 -1.07
N GLN A 293 -9.69 2.68 -1.23
CA GLN A 293 -9.74 1.31 -0.71
C GLN A 293 -9.00 0.31 -1.59
N VAL A 294 -8.80 0.60 -2.86
CA VAL A 294 -8.18 -0.27 -3.86
C VAL A 294 -6.71 0.10 -4.08
N CYS A 295 -6.37 1.38 -3.95
CA CYS A 295 -5.01 1.90 -4.03
C CYS A 295 -4.31 1.74 -2.68
#